data_a1bff72c1a2f51c1dbc170469434c2b0
#
_entry.id   a1bff72c1a2f51c1dbc170469434c2b0
#
_cell.length_a   1.000
_cell.length_b   1.000
_cell.length_c   1.000
_cell.angle_alpha   90.00
_cell.angle_beta   90.00
_cell.angle_gamma   90.00
#
_symmetry.space_group_name_H-M   'P 1'
#
loop_
_entity.id
_entity.type
_entity.pdbx_description
1 polymer ?
#
loop_
_entity_poly.entity_id
_entity_poly.type
_entity_poly.pdbx_seq_one_letter_code
_entity_poly.pdbx_strand_id
1 'polypeptide(L)'
;MLEAFASVLRPHANARLHLLNVGDPFADSYRSPSRAPSNATYNRFLLFDLLPTLDRLLYIDCDMIVRGDVAEIFDVDMGTAKIAAVTDHIMTRSLTKRVGTVDPEVPDLHAYQRDRLGLTD
;
A
#
# COMPACT_ATOMS: atom_id res chain seq x y z
N MET A 1 -20.27 -11.73 4.11
CA MET A 1 -19.09 -10.87 4.40
C MET A 1 -19.49 -9.42 4.63
N LEU A 2 -20.23 -8.75 3.72
CA LEU A 2 -20.63 -7.34 3.85
C LEU A 2 -21.46 -7.05 5.10
N GLU A 3 -22.41 -7.94 5.44
CA GLU A 3 -23.23 -7.81 6.64
C GLU A 3 -22.40 -7.87 7.92
N ALA A 4 -21.32 -8.67 7.94
CA ALA A 4 -20.40 -8.74 9.08
C ALA A 4 -19.68 -7.41 9.29
N PHE A 5 -19.17 -6.78 8.24
CA PHE A 5 -18.55 -5.45 8.34
C PHE A 5 -19.56 -4.38 8.80
N ALA A 6 -20.76 -4.39 8.20
CA ALA A 6 -21.82 -3.46 8.59
C ALA A 6 -22.24 -3.64 10.05
N SER A 7 -22.27 -4.86 10.57
CA SER A 7 -22.62 -5.12 11.97
C SER A 7 -21.56 -4.59 12.95
N VAL A 8 -20.28 -4.69 12.59
CA VAL A 8 -19.17 -4.15 13.41
C VAL A 8 -19.23 -2.62 13.48
N LEU A 9 -19.55 -1.96 12.37
CA LEU A 9 -19.57 -0.50 12.30
C LEU A 9 -20.86 0.13 12.84
N ARG A 10 -21.97 -0.62 12.89
CA ARG A 10 -23.27 -0.11 13.29
C ARG A 10 -23.29 0.64 14.64
N PRO A 11 -22.56 0.20 15.69
CA PRO A 11 -22.52 0.94 16.96
C PRO A 11 -21.68 2.22 16.91
N HIS A 12 -20.95 2.49 15.83
CA HIS A 12 -20.03 3.61 15.73
C HIS A 12 -20.60 4.71 14.83
N ALA A 13 -21.19 5.74 15.44
CA ALA A 13 -21.84 6.84 14.69
C ALA A 13 -20.87 7.68 13.85
N ASN A 14 -19.58 7.64 14.19
CA ASN A 14 -18.48 8.35 13.49
C ASN A 14 -17.83 7.52 12.37
N ALA A 15 -18.29 6.29 12.14
CA ALA A 15 -17.75 5.40 11.11
C ALA A 15 -18.79 5.17 10.00
N ARG A 16 -18.33 5.17 8.76
CA ARG A 16 -19.13 4.84 7.57
C ARG A 16 -18.38 3.85 6.70
N LEU A 17 -19.07 2.85 6.21
CA LEU A 17 -18.53 1.89 5.26
C LEU A 17 -18.97 2.27 3.84
N HIS A 18 -18.00 2.51 2.99
CA HIS A 18 -18.20 2.65 1.57
C HIS A 18 -17.55 1.48 0.84
N LEU A 19 -18.33 0.79 0.04
CA LEU A 19 -17.87 -0.37 -0.73
C LEU A 19 -17.77 0.02 -2.18
N LEU A 20 -16.57 -0.06 -2.72
CA LEU A 20 -16.29 0.24 -4.10
C LEU A 20 -15.98 -1.09 -4.82
N ASN A 21 -16.82 -1.46 -5.76
CA ASN A 21 -16.55 -2.59 -6.65
C ASN A 21 -15.79 -2.09 -7.87
N VAL A 22 -14.50 -2.41 -7.93
CA VAL A 22 -13.61 -1.97 -8.99
C VAL A 22 -13.40 -3.01 -10.10
N GLY A 23 -14.04 -4.18 -9.99
CA GLY A 23 -13.79 -5.29 -10.91
C GLY A 23 -12.35 -5.81 -10.81
N ASP A 24 -11.75 -6.14 -11.95
CA ASP A 24 -10.34 -6.57 -12.04
C ASP A 24 -9.60 -5.75 -13.11
N PRO A 25 -9.36 -4.45 -12.89
CA PRO A 25 -8.72 -3.57 -13.87
C PRO A 25 -7.24 -3.92 -14.12
N PHE A 26 -6.65 -4.77 -13.29
CA PHE A 26 -5.27 -5.22 -13.36
C PHE A 26 -5.14 -6.69 -13.73
N ALA A 27 -6.16 -7.29 -14.39
CA ALA A 27 -6.17 -8.70 -14.79
C ALA A 27 -4.91 -9.11 -15.56
N ASP A 28 -4.46 -8.24 -16.47
CA ASP A 28 -3.30 -8.46 -17.34
C ASP A 28 -1.98 -7.90 -16.77
N SER A 29 -1.99 -7.41 -15.53
CA SER A 29 -0.79 -6.86 -14.93
C SER A 29 0.22 -7.95 -14.57
N TYR A 30 1.50 -7.55 -14.56
CA TYR A 30 2.60 -8.44 -14.20
C TYR A 30 2.35 -9.15 -12.86
N ARG A 31 2.56 -10.45 -12.86
CA ARG A 31 2.53 -11.30 -11.67
C ARG A 31 3.90 -11.93 -11.48
N SER A 32 4.49 -11.72 -10.32
CA SER A 32 5.72 -12.42 -9.97
C SER A 32 5.47 -13.94 -9.90
N PRO A 33 6.25 -14.77 -10.60
CA PRO A 33 6.06 -16.22 -10.59
C PRO A 33 6.23 -16.87 -9.22
N SER A 34 7.00 -16.24 -8.33
CA SER A 34 7.38 -16.82 -7.05
C SER A 34 6.55 -16.33 -5.86
N ARG A 35 5.96 -15.15 -5.95
CA ARG A 35 5.13 -14.52 -4.89
C ARG A 35 4.13 -13.59 -5.54
N ALA A 36 3.17 -14.15 -6.25
CA ALA A 36 2.14 -13.32 -6.85
C ALA A 36 1.23 -12.74 -5.74
N PRO A 37 1.37 -11.46 -5.36
CA PRO A 37 0.27 -10.80 -4.70
C PRO A 37 -0.92 -10.90 -5.65
N SER A 38 -2.11 -11.04 -5.11
CA SER A 38 -3.31 -10.96 -5.95
C SER A 38 -3.33 -9.60 -6.65
N ASN A 39 -3.92 -9.50 -7.84
CA ASN A 39 -4.07 -8.21 -8.53
C ASN A 39 -4.76 -7.16 -7.64
N ALA A 40 -5.53 -7.59 -6.65
CA ALA A 40 -6.11 -6.72 -5.63
C ALA A 40 -5.09 -5.80 -4.93
N THR A 41 -3.81 -6.21 -4.87
CA THR A 41 -2.73 -5.36 -4.36
C THR A 41 -2.59 -4.06 -5.16
N TYR A 42 -2.85 -4.10 -6.46
CA TYR A 42 -2.76 -2.92 -7.32
C TYR A 42 -3.97 -1.99 -7.21
N ASN A 43 -5.08 -2.44 -6.63
CA ASN A 43 -6.28 -1.62 -6.49
C ASN A 43 -6.03 -0.34 -5.67
N ARG A 44 -4.99 -0.33 -4.84
CA ARG A 44 -4.56 0.89 -4.11
C ARG A 44 -4.21 2.05 -5.03
N PHE A 45 -3.76 1.77 -6.26
CA PHE A 45 -3.44 2.82 -7.24
C PHE A 45 -4.68 3.52 -7.81
N LEU A 46 -5.86 2.90 -7.70
CA LEU A 46 -7.13 3.49 -8.14
C LEU A 46 -7.71 4.48 -7.13
N LEU A 47 -7.16 4.56 -5.91
CA LEU A 47 -7.75 5.35 -4.83
C LEU A 47 -7.90 6.83 -5.20
N PHE A 48 -6.94 7.40 -5.91
CA PHE A 48 -7.00 8.81 -6.32
C PHE A 48 -8.07 9.07 -7.39
N ASP A 49 -8.30 8.09 -8.26
CA ASP A 49 -9.35 8.18 -9.29
C ASP A 49 -10.73 7.95 -8.70
N LEU A 50 -10.83 7.05 -7.73
CA LEU A 50 -12.09 6.69 -7.06
C LEU A 50 -12.55 7.73 -6.02
N LEU A 51 -11.60 8.47 -5.44
CA LEU A 51 -11.82 9.39 -4.33
C LEU A 51 -11.21 10.77 -4.63
N PRO A 52 -11.58 11.41 -5.76
CA PRO A 52 -10.92 12.62 -6.25
C PRO A 52 -11.17 13.86 -5.37
N THR A 53 -12.10 13.78 -4.44
CA THR A 53 -12.43 14.89 -3.53
C THR A 53 -11.70 14.82 -2.19
N LEU A 54 -10.91 13.76 -1.95
CA LEU A 54 -10.15 13.62 -0.73
C LEU A 54 -8.74 14.19 -0.89
N ASP A 55 -8.38 15.12 -0.03
CA ASP A 55 -7.03 15.70 0.00
C ASP A 55 -6.03 14.79 0.68
N ARG A 56 -6.50 13.89 1.54
CA ARG A 56 -5.69 12.96 2.30
C ARG A 56 -6.44 11.66 2.56
N LEU A 57 -5.74 10.56 2.53
CA LEU A 57 -6.25 9.26 2.94
C LEU A 57 -5.17 8.46 3.68
N LEU A 58 -5.60 7.59 4.55
CA LEU A 58 -4.75 6.61 5.21
C LEU A 58 -5.06 5.23 4.62
N TYR A 59 -4.06 4.60 4.01
CA TYR A 59 -4.17 3.24 3.50
C TYR A 59 -3.67 2.25 4.57
N ILE A 60 -4.52 1.28 4.90
CA ILE A 60 -4.21 0.22 5.86
C ILE A 60 -4.54 -1.11 5.22
N ASP A 61 -3.59 -2.05 5.23
CA ASP A 61 -3.83 -3.41 4.75
C ASP A 61 -4.79 -4.15 5.71
N CYS A 62 -5.59 -5.07 5.17
CA CYS A 62 -6.66 -5.75 5.93
C CYS A 62 -6.15 -6.78 6.97
N ASP A 63 -4.87 -7.12 6.94
CA ASP A 63 -4.19 -8.03 7.87
C ASP A 63 -3.39 -7.31 8.96
N MET A 64 -3.64 -6.01 9.15
CA MET A 64 -3.02 -5.20 10.21
C MET A 64 -3.86 -5.15 11.47
N ILE A 65 -3.19 -4.99 12.62
CA ILE A 65 -3.82 -4.76 13.92
C ILE A 65 -3.53 -3.33 14.36
N VAL A 66 -4.59 -2.53 14.48
CA VAL A 66 -4.50 -1.16 14.99
C VAL A 66 -4.45 -1.19 16.52
N ARG A 67 -3.38 -0.64 17.12
CA ARG A 67 -3.16 -0.63 18.57
C ARG A 67 -3.27 0.74 19.23
N GLY A 68 -3.48 1.77 18.45
CA GLY A 68 -3.57 3.15 18.91
C GLY A 68 -4.57 3.96 18.10
N ASP A 69 -4.59 5.26 18.32
CA ASP A 69 -5.45 6.15 17.55
C ASP A 69 -4.86 6.38 16.15
N VAL A 70 -5.60 6.02 15.12
CA VAL A 70 -5.18 6.25 13.73
C VAL A 70 -5.13 7.73 13.36
N ALA A 71 -5.81 8.60 14.10
CA ALA A 71 -5.75 10.03 13.89
C ALA A 71 -4.33 10.57 14.08
N GLU A 72 -3.53 10.00 14.99
CA GLU A 72 -2.14 10.39 15.20
C GLU A 72 -1.29 10.23 13.92
N ILE A 73 -1.56 9.15 13.15
CA ILE A 73 -0.87 8.92 11.87
C ILE A 73 -1.47 9.82 10.78
N PHE A 74 -2.79 9.96 10.79
CA PHE A 74 -3.49 10.74 9.77
C PHE A 74 -3.11 12.23 9.83
N ASP A 75 -2.88 12.77 11.03
CA ASP A 75 -2.59 14.17 11.30
C ASP A 75 -1.09 14.53 11.23
N VAL A 76 -0.23 13.55 10.90
CA VAL A 76 1.21 13.82 10.72
C VAL A 76 1.42 14.95 9.71
N ASP A 77 2.22 15.94 10.09
CA ASP A 77 2.64 16.99 9.15
C ASP A 77 3.54 16.39 8.06
N MET A 78 3.03 16.38 6.86
CA MET A 78 3.75 15.87 5.69
C MET A 78 4.57 16.96 4.97
N GLY A 79 4.46 18.23 5.36
CA GLY A 79 5.09 19.34 4.66
C GLY A 79 4.75 19.32 3.16
N THR A 80 5.77 19.20 2.30
CA THR A 80 5.60 19.09 0.84
C THR A 80 5.51 17.65 0.33
N ALA A 81 5.66 16.66 1.21
CA ALA A 81 5.63 15.25 0.82
C ALA A 81 4.21 14.83 0.39
N LYS A 82 4.14 14.06 -0.67
CA LYS A 82 2.87 13.53 -1.21
C LYS A 82 2.49 12.18 -0.60
N ILE A 83 3.49 11.45 -0.10
CA ILE A 83 3.33 10.11 0.46
C ILE A 83 4.16 10.03 1.74
N ALA A 84 3.58 9.45 2.78
CA ALA A 84 4.30 8.98 3.96
C ALA A 84 4.09 7.46 4.06
N ALA A 85 5.15 6.74 4.36
CA ALA A 85 5.12 5.29 4.46
C ALA A 85 6.00 4.81 5.61
N VAL A 86 5.66 3.65 6.13
CA VAL A 86 6.47 2.96 7.13
C VAL A 86 7.61 2.22 6.43
N THR A 87 8.78 2.22 7.04
CA THR A 87 9.94 1.48 6.53
C THR A 87 9.64 -0.02 6.45
N ASP A 88 9.78 -0.60 5.27
CA ASP A 88 9.67 -2.04 5.08
C ASP A 88 10.96 -2.73 5.55
N HIS A 89 10.86 -3.52 6.61
CA HIS A 89 12.00 -4.26 7.17
C HIS A 89 12.58 -5.29 6.21
N ILE A 90 11.77 -5.89 5.34
CA ILE A 90 12.23 -6.88 4.36
C ILE A 90 13.06 -6.17 3.29
N MET A 91 12.56 -5.04 2.80
CA MET A 91 13.27 -4.22 1.83
C MET A 91 14.57 -3.67 2.43
N THR A 92 14.52 -3.11 3.64
CA THR A 92 15.71 -2.63 4.35
C THR A 92 16.76 -3.74 4.51
N ARG A 93 16.33 -4.93 4.92
CA ARG A 93 17.24 -6.08 5.04
C ARG A 93 17.83 -6.49 3.68
N SER A 94 17.05 -6.47 2.63
CA SER A 94 17.50 -6.82 1.28
C SER A 94 18.54 -5.82 0.77
N LEU A 95 18.31 -4.53 1.03
CA LEU A 95 19.23 -3.45 0.69
C LEU A 95 20.55 -3.57 1.48
N THR A 96 20.47 -3.72 2.81
CA THR A 96 21.66 -3.75 3.67
C THR A 96 22.51 -5.01 3.51
N LYS A 97 21.88 -6.14 3.23
CA LYS A 97 22.58 -7.43 3.07
C LYS A 97 22.98 -7.72 1.64
N ARG A 98 22.68 -6.84 0.70
CA ARG A 98 22.88 -7.06 -0.74
C ARG A 98 22.35 -8.43 -1.19
N VAL A 99 21.23 -8.86 -0.60
CA VAL A 99 20.56 -10.08 -1.04
C VAL A 99 19.99 -9.79 -2.41
N GLY A 100 20.40 -10.53 -3.41
CA GLY A 100 19.87 -10.42 -4.77
C GLY A 100 18.34 -10.56 -4.77
N THR A 101 17.69 -9.93 -5.70
CA THR A 101 16.24 -10.10 -5.90
C THR A 101 15.97 -11.48 -6.50
N VAL A 102 14.77 -11.98 -6.32
CA VAL A 102 14.31 -13.20 -7.02
C VAL A 102 14.05 -12.96 -8.50
N ASP A 103 14.11 -11.72 -8.94
CA ASP A 103 13.93 -11.34 -10.33
C ASP A 103 15.29 -11.33 -11.04
N PRO A 104 15.51 -12.21 -12.03
CA PRO A 104 16.78 -12.27 -12.75
C PRO A 104 17.09 -11.00 -13.55
N GLU A 105 16.07 -10.18 -13.86
CA GLU A 105 16.25 -8.87 -14.53
C GLU A 105 16.70 -7.77 -13.55
N VAL A 106 16.57 -8.02 -12.25
CA VAL A 106 16.97 -7.09 -11.18
C VAL A 106 17.90 -7.79 -10.19
N PRO A 107 19.10 -8.17 -10.62
CA PRO A 107 20.04 -8.93 -9.77
C PRO A 107 20.61 -8.09 -8.61
N ASP A 108 20.65 -6.77 -8.74
CA ASP A 108 21.12 -5.83 -7.72
C ASP A 108 20.08 -4.73 -7.51
N LEU A 109 19.43 -4.75 -6.35
CA LEU A 109 18.39 -3.80 -6.01
C LEU A 109 18.91 -2.36 -5.85
N HIS A 110 20.13 -2.17 -5.33
CA HIS A 110 20.74 -0.83 -5.23
C HIS A 110 21.04 -0.25 -6.61
N ALA A 111 21.60 -1.06 -7.50
CA ALA A 111 21.84 -0.63 -8.88
C ALA A 111 20.52 -0.26 -9.57
N TYR A 112 19.47 -1.07 -9.38
CA TYR A 112 18.15 -0.79 -9.93
C TYR A 112 17.56 0.52 -9.40
N GLN A 113 17.63 0.74 -8.08
CA GLN A 113 17.14 1.99 -7.47
C GLN A 113 17.85 3.20 -8.02
N ARG A 114 19.20 3.17 -8.07
CA ARG A 114 19.99 4.29 -8.56
C ARG A 114 19.78 4.52 -10.07
N ASP A 115 19.92 3.47 -10.87
CA ASP A 115 20.08 3.59 -12.31
C ASP A 115 18.74 3.62 -13.05
N ARG A 116 17.69 3.01 -12.47
CA ARG A 116 16.35 2.93 -13.09
C ARG A 116 15.32 3.83 -12.43
N LEU A 117 15.39 4.04 -11.12
CA LEU A 117 14.44 4.86 -10.38
C LEU A 117 15.02 6.24 -10.02
N GLY A 118 16.32 6.49 -10.22
CA GLY A 118 16.94 7.76 -9.90
C GLY A 118 16.97 8.06 -8.40
N LEU A 119 16.86 7.03 -7.55
CA LEU A 119 16.91 7.19 -6.10
C LEU A 119 18.37 7.20 -5.65
N THR A 120 18.75 8.25 -4.95
CA THR A 120 20.06 8.39 -4.28
C THR A 120 19.85 8.21 -2.79
N ASP A 121 20.86 7.68 -2.11
CA ASP A 121 20.89 7.53 -0.64
C ASP A 121 20.72 8.87 0.08
#